data_6fc0cfd91a46593df3cdfdbec68d71db
#
_entry.id   6fc0cfd91a46593df3cdfdbec68d71db
#
_cell.length_a   1.000
_cell.length_b   1.000
_cell.length_c   1.000
_cell.angle_alpha   90.00
_cell.angle_beta   90.00
_cell.angle_gamma   90.00
#
_symmetry.space_group_name_H-M   'P 1'
#
loop_
_entity.id
_entity.type
_entity.pdbx_description
1 polymer ?
#
loop_
_entity_poly.entity_id
_entity_poly.type
_entity_poly.pdbx_seq_one_letter_code
_entity_poly.pdbx_strand_id
1 'polypeptide(L)'
;MKSKRSSLRTIQAILDSGTVEPDDTYDLQSLGAALGRVLIASTDGLDWAIIHDEYGSDPTLRYRNTPVCLNALTTISKRVEDGKQVDVLDLFQGLQRVLRDAIHEVGGTA
;
A
#
# COMPACT_ATOMS: atom_id res chain seq x y z
N MET A 1 16.12 -4.24 12.73
CA MET A 1 15.22 -3.91 11.62
C MET A 1 14.22 -5.05 11.41
N LYS A 2 12.96 -4.72 11.30
CA LYS A 2 11.93 -5.75 11.06
C LYS A 2 11.97 -6.22 9.60
N SER A 3 11.85 -7.52 9.40
CA SER A 3 11.73 -8.08 8.05
C SER A 3 10.38 -7.70 7.43
N LYS A 4 10.26 -7.83 6.10
CA LYS A 4 8.98 -7.61 5.40
C LYS A 4 7.88 -8.50 5.98
N ARG A 5 8.18 -9.77 6.20
CA ARG A 5 7.22 -10.73 6.76
C ARG A 5 6.76 -10.30 8.15
N SER A 6 7.67 -9.83 8.99
CA SER A 6 7.34 -9.37 10.33
C SER A 6 6.41 -8.15 10.29
N SER A 7 6.69 -7.20 9.40
CA SER A 7 5.84 -6.01 9.22
C SER A 7 4.44 -6.37 8.73
N LEU A 8 4.34 -7.28 7.77
CA LEU A 8 3.05 -7.74 7.25
C LEU A 8 2.25 -8.48 8.32
N ARG A 9 2.90 -9.29 9.15
CA ARG A 9 2.25 -9.97 10.27
C ARG A 9 1.71 -8.98 11.29
N THR A 10 2.45 -7.93 11.57
CA THR A 10 2.01 -6.89 12.50
C THR A 10 0.74 -6.22 12.00
N ILE A 11 0.70 -5.84 10.73
CA ILE A 11 -0.49 -5.24 10.11
C ILE A 11 -1.67 -6.20 10.21
N GLN A 12 -1.45 -7.47 9.87
CA GLN A 12 -2.50 -8.48 9.92
C GLN A 12 -3.03 -8.68 11.34
N ALA A 13 -2.13 -8.73 12.32
CA ALA A 13 -2.51 -8.91 13.72
C ALA A 13 -3.37 -7.75 14.22
N ILE A 14 -3.05 -6.52 13.82
CA ILE A 14 -3.83 -5.35 14.20
C ILE A 14 -5.24 -5.44 13.60
N LEU A 15 -5.35 -5.82 12.34
CA LEU A 15 -6.65 -5.98 11.68
C LEU A 15 -7.48 -7.08 12.32
N ASP A 16 -6.84 -8.21 12.64
CA ASP A 16 -7.53 -9.37 13.21
C ASP A 16 -7.96 -9.15 14.65
N SER A 17 -7.30 -8.23 15.37
CA SER A 17 -7.60 -7.97 16.78
C SER A 17 -8.96 -7.29 16.98
N GLY A 18 -9.51 -6.66 15.94
CA GLY A 18 -10.77 -5.94 16.02
C GLY A 18 -10.67 -4.60 16.76
N THR A 19 -9.47 -4.14 17.09
CA THR A 19 -9.29 -2.87 17.78
C THR A 19 -9.46 -1.65 16.88
N VAL A 20 -9.35 -1.84 15.56
CA VAL A 20 -9.57 -0.77 14.58
C VAL A 20 -10.97 -0.95 13.99
N GLU A 21 -11.83 0.04 14.22
CA GLU A 21 -13.19 0.01 13.72
C GLU A 21 -13.24 0.29 12.21
N PRO A 22 -14.26 -0.22 11.47
CA PRO A 22 -14.37 0.02 10.03
C PRO A 22 -14.51 1.50 9.64
N ASP A 23 -14.99 2.34 10.54
CA ASP A 23 -15.12 3.78 10.29
C ASP A 23 -13.92 4.60 10.79
N ASP A 24 -12.90 3.94 11.33
CA ASP A 24 -11.68 4.58 11.81
C ASP A 24 -10.70 4.75 10.64
N THR A 25 -11.02 5.68 9.76
CA THR A 25 -10.27 5.90 8.52
C THR A 25 -8.81 6.26 8.79
N TYR A 26 -8.56 7.07 9.83
CA TYR A 26 -7.18 7.49 10.14
C TYR A 26 -6.28 6.29 10.49
N ASP A 27 -6.75 5.43 11.38
CA ASP A 27 -5.96 4.25 11.78
C ASP A 27 -5.81 3.26 10.62
N LEU A 28 -6.85 3.08 9.81
CA LEU A 28 -6.79 2.23 8.63
C LEU A 28 -5.80 2.76 7.59
N GLN A 29 -5.74 4.07 7.40
CA GLN A 29 -4.77 4.69 6.51
C GLN A 29 -3.35 4.58 7.07
N SER A 30 -3.19 4.60 8.38
CA SER A 30 -1.87 4.38 9.00
C SER A 30 -1.35 2.97 8.70
N LEU A 31 -2.24 1.97 8.68
CA LEU A 31 -1.88 0.61 8.25
C LEU A 31 -1.52 0.58 6.77
N GLY A 32 -2.23 1.35 5.95
CA GLY A 32 -1.90 1.51 4.53
C GLY A 32 -0.52 2.13 4.32
N ALA A 33 -0.16 3.12 5.14
CA ALA A 33 1.17 3.72 5.09
C ALA A 33 2.26 2.71 5.46
N ALA A 34 2.00 1.86 6.45
CA ALA A 34 2.93 0.80 6.83
C ALA A 34 3.11 -0.21 5.69
N LEU A 35 2.02 -0.58 5.02
CA LEU A 35 2.08 -1.44 3.85
C LEU A 35 2.89 -0.79 2.72
N GLY A 36 2.72 0.51 2.51
CA GLY A 36 3.49 1.27 1.53
C GLY A 36 4.99 1.23 1.80
N ARG A 37 5.39 1.32 3.07
CA ARG A 37 6.81 1.20 3.45
C ARG A 37 7.38 -0.16 3.08
N VAL A 38 6.62 -1.22 3.26
CA VAL A 38 7.06 -2.57 2.89
C VAL A 38 7.22 -2.67 1.38
N LEU A 39 6.32 -2.08 0.61
CA LEU A 39 6.42 -2.03 -0.84
C LEU A 39 7.66 -1.26 -1.29
N ILE A 40 7.93 -0.11 -0.68
CA ILE A 40 9.14 0.68 -0.99
C ILE A 40 10.40 -0.13 -0.72
N ALA A 41 10.45 -0.83 0.40
CA ALA A 41 11.60 -1.66 0.75
C ALA A 41 11.77 -2.85 -0.20
N SER A 42 10.71 -3.26 -0.88
CA SER A 42 10.70 -4.43 -1.76
C SER A 42 10.92 -4.10 -3.22
N THR A 43 10.76 -2.83 -3.62
CA THR A 43 10.75 -2.43 -5.03
C THR A 43 11.69 -1.26 -5.22
N ASP A 44 12.83 -1.51 -5.86
CA ASP A 44 13.82 -0.47 -6.12
C ASP A 44 13.22 0.62 -7.02
N GLY A 45 13.41 1.87 -6.64
CA GLY A 45 12.89 3.02 -7.38
C GLY A 45 11.50 3.46 -6.98
N LEU A 46 10.84 2.74 -6.08
CA LEU A 46 9.52 3.13 -5.55
C LEU A 46 9.68 4.05 -4.36
N ASP A 47 8.94 5.15 -4.31
CA ASP A 47 8.98 6.09 -3.20
C ASP A 47 7.66 6.84 -3.08
N TRP A 48 7.49 7.55 -1.98
CA TRP A 48 6.33 8.41 -1.78
C TRP A 48 6.39 9.63 -2.71
N ALA A 49 5.22 10.01 -3.21
CA ALA A 49 5.05 11.22 -4.02
C ALA A 49 3.71 11.86 -3.66
N ILE A 50 3.53 13.11 -4.01
CA ILE A 50 2.26 13.81 -3.83
C ILE A 50 1.67 14.07 -5.21
N ILE A 51 0.43 13.63 -5.40
CA ILE A 51 -0.32 13.94 -6.61
C ILE A 51 -1.21 15.14 -6.31
N HIS A 52 -1.07 16.19 -7.11
CA HIS A 52 -1.92 17.38 -7.03
C HIS A 52 -2.91 17.36 -8.17
N ASP A 53 -4.19 17.43 -7.83
CA ASP A 53 -5.26 17.48 -8.83
C ASP A 53 -6.34 18.47 -8.38
N GLU A 54 -7.45 18.52 -9.11
CA GLU A 54 -8.55 19.42 -8.78
C GLU A 54 -9.24 19.13 -7.46
N TYR A 55 -9.03 17.92 -6.91
CA TYR A 55 -9.62 17.48 -5.65
C TYR A 55 -8.68 17.65 -4.46
N GLY A 56 -7.44 18.09 -4.70
CA GLY A 56 -6.48 18.32 -3.62
C GLY A 56 -5.14 17.64 -3.85
N SER A 57 -4.47 17.33 -2.75
CA SER A 57 -3.15 16.71 -2.77
C SER A 57 -3.20 15.40 -2.01
N ASP A 58 -2.85 14.30 -2.66
CA ASP A 58 -2.89 12.96 -2.07
C ASP A 58 -1.52 12.27 -2.16
N PRO A 59 -1.08 11.62 -1.06
CA PRO A 59 0.15 10.83 -1.12
C PRO A 59 -0.08 9.54 -1.91
N THR A 60 0.90 9.17 -2.70
CA THR A 60 0.90 7.94 -3.49
C THR A 60 2.30 7.36 -3.52
N LEU A 61 2.42 6.11 -3.96
CA LEU A 61 3.71 5.52 -4.30
C LEU A 61 3.94 5.70 -5.79
N ARG A 62 5.15 6.11 -6.15
CA ARG A 62 5.51 6.35 -7.54
C ARG A 62 6.82 5.67 -7.86
N TYR A 63 6.88 5.05 -9.03
CA TYR A 63 8.09 4.42 -9.51
C TYR A 63 8.91 5.46 -10.30
N ARG A 64 9.98 5.96 -9.71
CA ARG A 64 10.90 6.95 -10.32
C ARG A 64 10.10 8.12 -10.91
N ASN A 65 10.45 8.59 -12.10
CA ASN A 65 9.76 9.68 -12.80
C ASN A 65 8.79 9.16 -13.87
N THR A 66 8.13 8.05 -13.59
CA THR A 66 7.19 7.42 -14.52
C THR A 66 5.74 7.70 -14.08
N PRO A 67 4.74 7.45 -14.96
CA PRO A 67 3.34 7.55 -14.53
C PRO A 67 2.87 6.37 -13.68
N VAL A 68 3.74 5.42 -13.34
CA VAL A 68 3.37 4.28 -12.51
C VAL A 68 3.17 4.75 -11.08
N CYS A 69 1.93 4.72 -10.62
CA CYS A 69 1.54 5.15 -9.28
C CYS A 69 0.64 4.10 -8.63
N LEU A 70 0.75 3.97 -7.30
CA LEU A 70 -0.08 3.07 -6.53
C LEU A 70 -0.51 3.76 -5.24
N ASN A 71 -1.81 3.83 -5.02
CA ASN A 71 -2.34 4.42 -3.79
C ASN A 71 -2.44 3.35 -2.71
N ALA A 72 -1.34 3.13 -1.97
CA ALA A 72 -1.30 2.15 -0.89
C ALA A 72 -2.07 2.60 0.34
N LEU A 73 -2.20 3.92 0.54
CA LEU A 73 -2.76 4.48 1.76
C LEU A 73 -4.21 4.04 2.00
N THR A 74 -5.02 4.03 0.95
CA THR A 74 -6.45 3.71 1.04
C THR A 74 -6.77 2.26 0.69
N THR A 75 -5.78 1.45 0.33
CA THR A 75 -6.02 0.08 -0.12
C THR A 75 -6.67 -0.77 0.98
N ILE A 76 -6.18 -0.66 2.21
CA ILE A 76 -6.74 -1.40 3.34
C ILE A 76 -8.07 -0.80 3.76
N SER A 77 -8.15 0.53 3.90
CA SER A 77 -9.36 1.19 4.39
C SER A 77 -10.57 0.93 3.49
N LYS A 78 -10.39 0.96 2.19
CA LYS A 78 -11.49 0.69 1.27
C LYS A 78 -12.05 -0.73 1.41
N ARG A 79 -11.17 -1.71 1.59
CA ARG A 79 -11.61 -3.10 1.77
C ARG A 79 -12.37 -3.29 3.07
N VAL A 80 -11.90 -2.68 4.15
CA VAL A 80 -12.56 -2.76 5.45
C VAL A 80 -13.91 -2.06 5.42
N GLU A 81 -13.98 -0.89 4.80
CA GLU A 81 -15.24 -0.14 4.64
C GLU A 81 -16.27 -0.92 3.83
N ASP A 82 -15.81 -1.72 2.86
CA ASP A 82 -16.68 -2.58 2.05
C ASP A 82 -17.07 -3.89 2.76
N GLY A 83 -16.65 -4.07 4.01
CA GLY A 83 -16.94 -5.27 4.78
C GLY A 83 -16.15 -6.50 4.37
N LYS A 84 -15.08 -6.33 3.64
CA LYS A 84 -14.24 -7.43 3.18
C LYS A 84 -13.20 -7.80 4.21
N GLN A 85 -12.89 -9.09 4.33
CA GLN A 85 -11.73 -9.52 5.08
C GLN A 85 -10.46 -9.17 4.31
N VAL A 86 -9.44 -8.74 5.04
CA VAL A 86 -8.16 -8.37 4.44
C VAL A 86 -7.12 -9.43 4.81
N ASP A 87 -6.61 -10.12 3.78
CA ASP A 87 -5.42 -10.95 3.90
C ASP A 87 -4.23 -10.10 3.45
N VAL A 88 -3.46 -9.62 4.41
CA VAL A 88 -2.40 -8.63 4.16
C VAL A 88 -1.31 -9.19 3.26
N LEU A 89 -0.93 -10.46 3.45
CA LEU A 89 0.10 -11.08 2.61
C LEU A 89 -0.38 -11.21 1.16
N ASP A 90 -1.61 -11.67 0.97
CA ASP A 90 -2.20 -11.79 -0.36
C ASP A 90 -2.32 -10.43 -1.03
N LEU A 91 -2.77 -9.43 -0.30
CA LEU A 91 -2.87 -8.05 -0.78
C LEU A 91 -1.49 -7.53 -1.20
N PHE A 92 -0.48 -7.73 -0.36
CA PHE A 92 0.89 -7.30 -0.65
C PHE A 92 1.41 -7.96 -1.94
N GLN A 93 1.24 -9.27 -2.08
CA GLN A 93 1.68 -9.99 -3.27
C GLN A 93 0.95 -9.52 -4.53
N GLY A 94 -0.34 -9.26 -4.42
CA GLY A 94 -1.12 -8.71 -5.53
C GLY A 94 -0.64 -7.33 -5.95
N LEU A 95 -0.35 -6.47 -5.00
CA LEU A 95 0.19 -5.13 -5.28
C LEU A 95 1.58 -5.20 -5.91
N GLN A 96 2.44 -6.11 -5.44
CA GLN A 96 3.75 -6.32 -6.06
C GLN A 96 3.62 -6.75 -7.51
N ARG A 97 2.67 -7.63 -7.81
CA ARG A 97 2.44 -8.11 -9.18
C ARG A 97 1.97 -6.96 -10.08
N VAL A 98 1.03 -6.15 -9.60
CA VAL A 98 0.54 -4.99 -10.35
C VAL A 98 1.68 -4.01 -10.63
N LEU A 99 2.50 -3.73 -9.63
CA LEU A 99 3.65 -2.84 -9.80
C LEU A 99 4.66 -3.39 -10.81
N ARG A 100 4.97 -4.67 -10.70
CA ARG A 100 5.93 -5.33 -11.60
C ARG A 100 5.47 -5.23 -13.05
N ASP A 101 4.20 -5.52 -13.30
CA ASP A 101 3.63 -5.46 -14.63
C ASP A 101 3.63 -4.03 -15.18
N ALA A 102 3.24 -3.06 -14.37
CA ALA A 102 3.23 -1.66 -14.76
C ALA A 102 4.64 -1.13 -15.03
N ILE A 103 5.61 -1.49 -14.21
CA ILE A 103 7.01 -1.10 -14.40
C ILE A 103 7.55 -1.69 -15.70
N HIS A 104 7.22 -2.93 -15.98
CA HIS A 104 7.64 -3.58 -17.21
C HIS A 104 7.08 -2.88 -18.44
N GLU A 105 5.83 -2.42 -18.38
CA GLU A 105 5.18 -1.71 -19.49
C GLU A 105 5.86 -0.38 -19.84
N VAL A 106 6.43 0.30 -18.83
CA VAL A 106 7.16 1.57 -19.09
C VAL A 106 8.63 1.33 -19.39
N GLY A 107 9.04 0.07 -19.63
CA GLY A 107 10.41 -0.26 -19.98
C GLY A 107 11.37 -0.32 -18.81
N GLY A 108 10.84 -0.37 -17.59
CA GLY A 108 11.67 -0.48 -16.40
C GLY A 108 12.09 -1.91 -16.11
N THR A 109 13.08 -2.04 -15.22
CA THR A 109 13.49 -3.34 -14.67
C THR A 109 13.13 -3.37 -13.19
N ALA A 110 12.41 -4.37 -12.79
CA ALA A 110 12.01 -4.54 -11.39
C ALA A 110 12.90 -5.53 -10.67
#